data_9ba1d6329dee72896d1e245c762a6205
#
_entry.id   9ba1d6329dee72896d1e245c762a6205
#
_cell.length_a   1.000
_cell.length_b   1.000
_cell.length_c   1.000
_cell.angle_alpha   90.00
_cell.angle_beta   90.00
_cell.angle_gamma   90.00
#
_symmetry.space_group_name_H-M   'P 1'
#
loop_
_entity.id
_entity.type
_entity.pdbx_description
1 polymer ?
#
loop_
_entity_poly.entity_id
_entity_poly.type
_entity_poly.pdbx_seq_one_letter_code
_entity_poly.pdbx_strand_id
1 'polypeptide(L)'
;MPRKPSETLTEAELPIMQVLWRKGPGTVQQILDALPGPPALAYNTILTTIRILERKGYVEHAKDGRAHVYTPLVAQEEASRSEIRHLVSRFFRNSHEDLVLNILEDRGMDPEELARLRAMLERTGPPSGSNSNLLRGGSE
;
A
#
# COMPACT_ATOMS: atom_id res chain seq x y z
N MET A 1 -7.00 -18.67 8.35
CA MET A 1 -5.83 -17.98 8.27
C MET A 1 -5.76 -17.08 7.13
N PRO A 2 -5.50 -15.89 7.34
CA PRO A 2 -5.48 -14.96 6.26
C PRO A 2 -4.30 -15.23 5.38
N ARG A 3 -4.53 -15.16 4.11
CA ARG A 3 -3.52 -15.33 3.19
C ARG A 3 -2.84 -14.04 2.93
N LYS A 4 -1.53 -14.07 2.76
CA LYS A 4 -0.84 -12.89 2.42
C LYS A 4 -1.30 -12.41 1.10
N PRO A 5 -1.61 -11.17 0.93
CA PRO A 5 -2.05 -10.68 -0.36
C PRO A 5 -0.92 -10.77 -1.35
N SER A 6 -1.18 -11.34 -2.49
CA SER A 6 -0.17 -11.47 -3.51
C SER A 6 -0.39 -10.56 -4.68
N GLU A 7 -1.50 -9.87 -4.74
CA GLU A 7 -1.82 -8.99 -5.84
C GLU A 7 -1.87 -7.57 -5.39
N THR A 8 -1.54 -6.67 -6.29
CA THR A 8 -1.62 -5.25 -5.97
C THR A 8 -3.06 -4.79 -6.01
N LEU A 9 -3.30 -3.61 -5.50
CA LEU A 9 -4.63 -3.03 -5.51
C LEU A 9 -4.89 -2.33 -6.83
N THR A 10 -6.09 -2.51 -7.34
CA THR A 10 -6.50 -1.81 -8.56
C THR A 10 -6.95 -0.41 -8.21
N GLU A 11 -7.19 0.40 -9.24
CA GLU A 11 -7.65 1.76 -9.04
C GLU A 11 -9.02 1.82 -8.39
N ALA A 12 -9.84 0.81 -8.61
CA ALA A 12 -11.15 0.77 -7.98
C ALA A 12 -11.06 0.35 -6.53
N GLU A 13 -10.08 -0.47 -6.21
CA GLU A 13 -9.92 -1.02 -4.88
C GLU A 13 -9.23 -0.08 -3.91
N LEU A 14 -8.28 0.68 -4.40
CA LEU A 14 -7.47 1.53 -3.55
C LEU A 14 -8.29 2.55 -2.76
N PRO A 15 -9.22 3.27 -3.36
CA PRO A 15 -9.99 4.25 -2.58
C PRO A 15 -10.76 3.62 -1.43
N ILE A 16 -11.26 2.42 -1.62
CA ILE A 16 -11.97 1.72 -0.56
C ILE A 16 -11.03 1.40 0.58
N MET A 17 -9.85 0.88 0.26
CA MET A 17 -8.88 0.60 1.30
C MET A 17 -8.43 1.87 1.99
N GLN A 18 -8.30 2.97 1.27
CA GLN A 18 -7.91 4.23 1.88
C GLN A 18 -8.94 4.71 2.91
N VAL A 19 -10.21 4.50 2.64
CA VAL A 19 -11.25 4.84 3.61
C VAL A 19 -11.10 3.96 4.86
N LEU A 20 -10.92 2.66 4.66
CA LEU A 20 -10.80 1.75 5.78
C LEU A 20 -9.55 2.03 6.61
N TRP A 21 -8.45 2.38 5.97
CA TRP A 21 -7.22 2.70 6.69
C TRP A 21 -7.39 4.01 7.47
N ARG A 22 -8.12 4.97 6.90
CA ARG A 22 -8.25 6.26 7.55
C ARG A 22 -9.31 6.26 8.63
N LYS A 23 -10.43 5.60 8.38
CA LYS A 23 -11.55 5.67 9.29
C LYS A 23 -11.77 4.43 10.15
N GLY A 24 -11.12 3.33 9.77
CA GLY A 24 -11.33 2.08 10.50
C GLY A 24 -12.44 1.25 9.90
N PRO A 25 -12.78 0.16 10.54
CA PRO A 25 -13.80 -0.76 10.01
C PRO A 25 -15.11 -0.05 9.69
N GLY A 26 -15.78 -0.50 8.66
CA GLY A 26 -17.03 0.13 8.27
C GLY A 26 -17.87 -0.75 7.38
N THR A 27 -19.12 -0.34 7.23
CA THR A 27 -20.06 -0.98 6.32
C THR A 27 -19.87 -0.42 4.92
N VAL A 28 -20.46 -1.08 3.94
CA VAL A 28 -20.41 -0.59 2.56
C VAL A 28 -20.98 0.82 2.47
N GLN A 29 -22.07 1.07 3.19
CA GLN A 29 -22.68 2.41 3.15
C GLN A 29 -21.75 3.45 3.74
N GLN A 30 -21.08 3.13 4.83
CA GLN A 30 -20.14 4.06 5.43
C GLN A 30 -18.95 4.33 4.52
N ILE A 31 -18.49 3.31 3.82
CA ILE A 31 -17.41 3.50 2.85
C ILE A 31 -17.88 4.39 1.72
N LEU A 32 -19.07 4.11 1.20
CA LEU A 32 -19.61 4.89 0.10
C LEU A 32 -19.73 6.35 0.48
N ASP A 33 -20.26 6.61 1.69
CA ASP A 33 -20.44 7.98 2.15
C ASP A 33 -19.11 8.71 2.36
N ALA A 34 -18.05 7.98 2.63
CA ALA A 34 -16.77 8.59 2.90
C ALA A 34 -15.90 8.75 1.67
N LEU A 35 -16.28 8.18 0.55
CA LEU A 35 -15.47 8.30 -0.65
C LEU A 35 -15.54 9.72 -1.20
N PRO A 36 -14.40 10.25 -1.59
CA PRO A 36 -14.39 11.62 -2.08
C PRO A 36 -14.88 11.71 -3.49
N GLY A 37 -15.20 12.89 -3.89
CA GLY A 37 -15.51 13.18 -5.25
C GLY A 37 -16.97 13.07 -5.55
N PRO A 38 -17.31 13.47 -6.69
CA PRO A 38 -18.64 13.50 -7.15
C PRO A 38 -18.99 12.16 -7.59
N PRO A 39 -20.01 12.05 -8.11
CA PRO A 39 -21.10 11.31 -8.07
C PRO A 39 -20.76 10.07 -7.50
N ALA A 40 -21.41 9.76 -6.57
CA ALA A 40 -21.16 8.62 -5.87
C ALA A 40 -21.23 7.42 -6.70
N LEU A 41 -20.34 6.53 -6.45
CA LEU A 41 -20.43 5.22 -7.05
C LEU A 41 -21.62 4.50 -6.45
N ALA A 42 -22.20 3.64 -7.22
CA ALA A 42 -23.34 2.91 -6.75
C ALA A 42 -22.94 1.96 -5.63
N TYR A 43 -23.86 1.78 -4.73
CA TYR A 43 -23.65 0.87 -3.61
C TYR A 43 -23.20 -0.51 -4.09
N ASN A 44 -23.83 -1.02 -5.15
CA ASN A 44 -23.47 -2.35 -5.64
C ASN A 44 -22.07 -2.41 -6.22
N THR A 45 -21.57 -1.31 -6.74
CA THR A 45 -20.20 -1.28 -7.23
C THR A 45 -19.22 -1.41 -6.06
N ILE A 46 -19.49 -0.71 -4.97
CA ILE A 46 -18.63 -0.83 -3.80
C ILE A 46 -18.71 -2.23 -3.23
N LEU A 47 -19.91 -2.78 -3.16
CA LEU A 47 -20.09 -4.12 -2.62
C LEU A 47 -19.31 -5.15 -3.44
N THR A 48 -19.41 -5.07 -4.74
CA THR A 48 -18.70 -6.00 -5.61
C THR A 48 -17.18 -5.86 -5.42
N THR A 49 -16.71 -4.63 -5.36
CA THR A 49 -15.28 -4.38 -5.23
C THR A 49 -14.76 -4.86 -3.89
N ILE A 50 -15.52 -4.63 -2.82
CA ILE A 50 -15.04 -5.03 -1.51
C ILE A 50 -15.06 -6.55 -1.35
N ARG A 51 -15.94 -7.22 -2.07
CA ARG A 51 -15.92 -8.68 -2.08
C ARG A 51 -14.69 -9.22 -2.77
N ILE A 52 -14.22 -8.51 -3.80
CA ILE A 52 -12.97 -8.87 -4.45
C ILE A 52 -11.82 -8.66 -3.48
N LEU A 53 -11.84 -7.55 -2.73
CA LEU A 53 -10.81 -7.28 -1.73
C LEU A 53 -10.79 -8.37 -0.65
N GLU A 54 -11.95 -8.85 -0.27
CA GLU A 54 -12.00 -9.92 0.71
C GLU A 54 -11.40 -11.20 0.15
N ARG A 55 -11.69 -11.50 -1.09
CA ARG A 55 -11.13 -12.68 -1.73
C ARG A 55 -9.62 -12.59 -1.86
N LYS A 56 -9.09 -11.38 -2.07
CA LYS A 56 -7.67 -11.17 -2.17
C LYS A 56 -6.95 -11.18 -0.80
N GLY A 57 -7.70 -11.13 0.28
CA GLY A 57 -7.10 -11.15 1.61
C GLY A 57 -6.84 -9.80 2.23
N TYR A 58 -7.39 -8.73 1.65
CA TYR A 58 -7.17 -7.39 2.19
C TYR A 58 -8.15 -7.01 3.28
N VAL A 59 -9.34 -7.60 3.27
CA VAL A 59 -10.35 -7.30 4.28
C VAL A 59 -11.06 -8.58 4.69
N GLU A 60 -11.73 -8.51 5.83
CA GLU A 60 -12.66 -9.56 6.21
C GLU A 60 -13.90 -8.87 6.74
N HIS A 61 -15.01 -9.59 6.81
CA HIS A 61 -16.23 -9.00 7.31
C HIS A 61 -16.81 -9.82 8.43
N ALA A 62 -17.58 -9.15 9.27
CA ALA A 62 -18.36 -9.78 10.30
C ALA A 62 -19.72 -9.12 10.30
N LYS A 63 -20.71 -9.84 10.77
CA LYS A 63 -22.03 -9.25 10.86
C LYS A 63 -22.17 -8.43 12.10
N ASP A 64 -22.87 -7.33 11.98
CA ASP A 64 -23.25 -6.52 13.09
C ASP A 64 -24.71 -6.20 12.86
N GLY A 65 -25.60 -7.00 13.44
CA GLY A 65 -27.01 -6.90 13.13
C GLY A 65 -27.26 -7.36 11.72
N ARG A 66 -27.84 -6.51 10.90
CA ARG A 66 -28.08 -6.82 9.52
C ARG A 66 -26.96 -6.36 8.62
N ALA A 67 -26.03 -5.60 9.13
CA ALA A 67 -24.97 -5.04 8.32
C ALA A 67 -23.74 -5.90 8.38
N HIS A 68 -22.96 -5.84 7.31
CA HIS A 68 -21.64 -6.44 7.29
C HIS A 68 -20.63 -5.34 7.53
N VAL A 69 -19.77 -5.53 8.51
CA VAL A 69 -18.72 -4.55 8.79
C VAL A 69 -17.41 -5.14 8.29
N TYR A 70 -16.74 -4.38 7.44
CA TYR A 70 -15.50 -4.82 6.83
C TYR A 70 -14.32 -4.21 7.58
N THR A 71 -13.33 -5.06 7.87
CA THR A 71 -12.14 -4.67 8.62
C THR A 71 -10.92 -4.92 7.76
N PRO A 72 -10.01 -3.95 7.67
CA PRO A 72 -8.79 -4.20 6.89
C PRO A 72 -7.89 -5.20 7.60
N LEU A 73 -7.36 -6.14 6.85
CA LEU A 73 -6.43 -7.13 7.35
C LEU A 73 -4.99 -6.77 7.05
N VAL A 74 -4.77 -5.87 6.11
CA VAL A 74 -3.44 -5.47 5.67
C VAL A 74 -3.29 -4.01 6.01
N ALA A 75 -2.24 -3.65 6.71
CA ALA A 75 -1.98 -2.25 7.04
C ALA A 75 -1.54 -1.49 5.80
N GLN A 76 -1.74 -0.19 5.81
CA GLN A 76 -1.38 0.64 4.68
C GLN A 76 0.10 0.53 4.36
N GLU A 77 0.94 0.49 5.37
CA GLU A 77 2.39 0.38 5.16
C GLU A 77 2.75 -0.93 4.47
N GLU A 78 2.08 -2.00 4.87
CA GLU A 78 2.35 -3.29 4.26
C GLU A 78 1.90 -3.30 2.81
N ALA A 79 0.75 -2.73 2.52
CA ALA A 79 0.26 -2.66 1.15
C ALA A 79 1.19 -1.82 0.28
N SER A 80 1.67 -0.70 0.81
CA SER A 80 2.60 0.16 0.08
C SER A 80 3.88 -0.57 -0.26
N ARG A 81 4.43 -1.30 0.70
CA ARG A 81 5.65 -2.04 0.46
C ARG A 81 5.45 -3.12 -0.60
N SER A 82 4.30 -3.76 -0.56
CA SER A 82 3.99 -4.79 -1.54
C SER A 82 3.89 -4.20 -2.95
N GLU A 83 3.25 -3.03 -3.08
CA GLU A 83 3.15 -2.36 -4.35
C GLU A 83 4.52 -1.96 -4.88
N ILE A 84 5.37 -1.44 -4.00
CA ILE A 84 6.71 -1.04 -4.41
C ILE A 84 7.50 -2.26 -4.86
N ARG A 85 7.44 -3.36 -4.13
CA ARG A 85 8.15 -4.57 -4.53
C ARG A 85 7.69 -5.06 -5.89
N HIS A 86 6.38 -4.99 -6.12
CA HIS A 86 5.83 -5.43 -7.40
C HIS A 86 6.32 -4.53 -8.53
N LEU A 87 6.32 -3.22 -8.30
CA LEU A 87 6.79 -2.26 -9.29
C LEU A 87 8.27 -2.48 -9.59
N VAL A 88 9.08 -2.64 -8.56
CA VAL A 88 10.51 -2.83 -8.73
C VAL A 88 10.79 -4.12 -9.49
N SER A 89 10.04 -5.17 -9.17
CA SER A 89 10.19 -6.42 -9.86
C SER A 89 9.86 -6.31 -11.35
N ARG A 90 8.79 -5.60 -11.65
CA ARG A 90 8.31 -5.53 -13.04
C ARG A 90 9.10 -4.59 -13.91
N PHE A 91 9.46 -3.43 -13.36
CA PHE A 91 10.04 -2.38 -14.20
C PHE A 91 11.52 -2.14 -13.95
N PHE A 92 12.05 -2.59 -12.84
CA PHE A 92 13.43 -2.24 -12.48
C PHE A 92 14.25 -3.48 -12.15
N ARG A 93 13.78 -4.64 -12.54
CA ARG A 93 14.54 -5.90 -12.38
C ARG A 93 15.02 -6.09 -10.96
N ASN A 94 14.14 -5.79 -10.02
CA ASN A 94 14.42 -5.93 -8.60
C ASN A 94 15.48 -4.97 -8.07
N SER A 95 15.75 -3.88 -8.79
CA SER A 95 16.71 -2.89 -8.32
C SER A 95 15.99 -1.71 -7.72
N HIS A 96 16.02 -1.61 -6.39
CA HIS A 96 15.44 -0.46 -5.70
C HIS A 96 16.23 0.80 -6.01
N GLU A 97 17.53 0.65 -6.24
CA GLU A 97 18.37 1.78 -6.57
C GLU A 97 17.91 2.42 -7.88
N ASP A 98 17.58 1.61 -8.86
CA ASP A 98 17.10 2.13 -10.14
C ASP A 98 15.79 2.89 -9.97
N LEU A 99 14.92 2.42 -9.11
CA LEU A 99 13.68 3.14 -8.84
C LEU A 99 13.97 4.51 -8.26
N VAL A 100 14.86 4.57 -7.28
CA VAL A 100 15.19 5.83 -6.64
C VAL A 100 15.86 6.78 -7.62
N LEU A 101 16.78 6.28 -8.43
CA LEU A 101 17.44 7.10 -9.42
C LEU A 101 16.44 7.65 -10.42
N ASN A 102 15.48 6.84 -10.82
CA ASN A 102 14.49 7.28 -11.77
C ASN A 102 13.66 8.42 -11.20
N ILE A 103 13.29 8.34 -9.94
CA ILE A 103 12.54 9.39 -9.29
C ILE A 103 13.36 10.67 -9.23
N LEU A 104 14.63 10.55 -8.86
CA LEU A 104 15.48 11.72 -8.74
C LEU A 104 15.72 12.39 -10.09
N GLU A 105 15.87 11.60 -11.14
CA GLU A 105 16.12 12.17 -12.47
C GLU A 105 14.89 12.81 -13.05
N ASP A 106 13.72 12.28 -12.75
CA ASP A 106 12.51 12.80 -13.36
C ASP A 106 12.03 14.06 -12.66
N ARG A 107 11.88 14.00 -11.35
CA ARG A 107 11.30 15.10 -10.66
C ARG A 107 12.24 15.78 -9.74
N GLY A 108 13.22 15.09 -9.28
CA GLY A 108 14.09 15.59 -8.27
C GLY A 108 13.44 15.55 -6.92
N MET A 109 14.08 16.09 -5.95
CA MET A 109 13.58 16.23 -4.64
C MET A 109 13.95 17.56 -4.09
N ASP A 110 13.00 18.15 -3.37
CA ASP A 110 13.24 19.33 -2.67
C ASP A 110 14.38 19.10 -1.68
N PRO A 111 15.27 20.04 -1.46
CA PRO A 111 16.39 19.84 -0.52
C PRO A 111 15.93 19.46 0.87
N GLU A 112 14.79 19.94 1.32
CA GLU A 112 14.31 19.59 2.65
C GLU A 112 13.86 18.15 2.69
N GLU A 113 13.22 17.68 1.63
CA GLU A 113 12.82 16.28 1.55
C GLU A 113 14.04 15.39 1.55
N LEU A 114 15.05 15.76 0.78
CA LEU A 114 16.26 14.97 0.69
C LEU A 114 16.95 14.90 2.04
N ALA A 115 16.99 16.01 2.75
CA ALA A 115 17.62 16.04 4.07
C ALA A 115 16.88 15.13 5.04
N ARG A 116 15.55 15.12 4.97
CA ARG A 116 14.76 14.26 5.84
C ARG A 116 15.00 12.79 5.54
N LEU A 117 15.08 12.46 4.26
CA LEU A 117 15.35 11.08 3.88
C LEU A 117 16.72 10.64 4.32
N ARG A 118 17.70 11.51 4.14
CA ARG A 118 19.05 11.20 4.54
C ARG A 118 19.11 10.95 6.04
N ALA A 119 18.45 11.79 6.83
CA ALA A 119 18.43 11.63 8.26
C ALA A 119 17.76 10.31 8.67
N MET A 120 16.70 9.93 7.97
CA MET A 120 16.03 8.68 8.27
C MET A 120 16.90 7.49 7.96
N LEU A 121 17.63 7.55 6.86
CA LEU A 121 18.51 6.46 6.48
C LEU A 121 19.64 6.30 7.49
N GLU A 122 20.17 7.40 7.96
CA GLU A 122 21.25 7.35 8.96
C GLU A 122 20.75 6.81 10.28
N ARG A 123 19.52 7.15 10.64
CA ARG A 123 18.96 6.73 11.89
C ARG A 123 18.67 5.24 11.90
N THR A 124 18.11 4.72 10.82
CA THR A 124 17.81 3.31 10.75
C THR A 124 19.04 2.50 10.48
N GLY A 125 19.93 3.03 9.69
CA GLY A 125 21.13 2.31 9.33
C GLY A 125 20.84 1.12 8.47
N PRO A 126 21.85 0.43 8.04
CA PRO A 126 21.65 -0.76 7.24
C PRO A 126 21.20 -1.90 8.12
N PRO A 127 20.47 -2.79 7.60
CA PRO A 127 20.03 -3.94 8.37
C PRO A 127 21.21 -4.74 8.80
N SER A 128 21.21 -5.16 10.00
CA SER A 128 22.30 -5.87 10.45
C SER A 128 22.40 -7.17 9.81
N GLY A 129 23.45 -7.55 9.44
CA GLY A 129 23.64 -8.75 8.77
C GLY A 129 23.32 -8.68 7.42
N SER A 130 22.49 -8.07 6.96
CA SER A 130 22.21 -8.13 5.68
C SER A 130 22.94 -7.21 4.98
N ASN A 131 23.10 -6.48 5.18
CA ASN A 131 23.53 -5.70 4.36
C ASN A 131 24.78 -5.39 4.25
N SER A 132 25.38 -5.64 5.00
CA SER A 132 26.58 -5.25 4.86
C SER A 132 27.16 -5.73 3.68
N ASN A 133 26.86 -6.78 3.19
CA ASN A 133 27.41 -7.20 2.07
C ASN A 133 26.87 -6.68 0.93
N LEU A 134 25.82 -6.25 0.94
CA LEU A 134 25.31 -5.75 -0.12
C LEU A 134 25.99 -4.64 -0.56
N LEU A 135 26.46 -3.99 0.23
CA LEU A 135 27.06 -2.89 -0.16
C LEU A 135 28.29 -3.00 -0.60
N ARG A 136 28.75 -3.68 -0.59
CA ARG A 136 29.66 -3.68 -0.99
C ARG A 136 29.95 -4.09 -1.81
N GLY A 137 29.65 -4.40 -1.78
CA GLY A 137 29.65 -4.55 -2.33
C GLY A 137 30.04 -4.65 -2.91
N GLY A 138 30.23 -4.57 -2.80
CA GLY A 138 30.31 -4.42 -3.12
C GLY A 138 31.02 -4.54 -3.48
N SER A 139 31.29 -4.58 -3.32
CA SER A 139 31.70 -4.53 -3.44
C SER A 139 32.29 -4.65 -3.65
N GLU A 140 32.52 -4.84 -3.65
CA GLU A 140 32.74 -4.75 -3.69
C GLU A 140 32.96 -4.74 -3.85
#